data_61744996afcb96797c7f1f6e432448c4
#
_entry.id   61744996afcb96797c7f1f6e432448c4
#
_cell.length_a   1.000
_cell.length_b   1.000
_cell.length_c   1.000
_cell.angle_alpha   90.00
_cell.angle_beta   90.00
_cell.angle_gamma   90.00
#
_symmetry.space_group_name_H-M   'P 1'
#
loop_
_entity.id
_entity.type
_entity.pdbx_description
1 polymer ?
#
loop_
_entity_poly.entity_id
_entity_poly.type
_entity_poly.pdbx_seq_one_letter_code
_entity_poly.pdbx_strand_id
1 'polypeptide(L)'
;MITSTILGLLIPFIGTSLGAACVLFMKNELSVKTTKMLSGFAAGVMIAESVWSLLIPALEQSQSLGKMQFVPAVAGFMLGMFFLLILDTITPHMHLDNSVEGPKSNLSRQTMMVLAVTLHNIPEGMAVGVLYASWISGTTTITRAAALSLAIGIAIQNFPEGAIISMPLHSTGSSKLRAFVYGVLSGIVEPIAGILTILAIGIIEPVMPYLLSFAAGAMIYVVIEELVPEMSEGGHSNRATIAFMVGFCLMMTLDVMLG
;
A
#
# COMPACT_ATOMS: atom_id res chain seq x y z
N MET A 1 -1.74 -22.94 -9.99
CA MET A 1 -2.31 -22.19 -8.87
C MET A 1 -1.20 -21.69 -7.93
N ILE A 2 -0.47 -22.53 -7.22
CA ILE A 2 0.59 -22.14 -6.24
C ILE A 2 1.61 -21.18 -6.85
N THR A 3 2.19 -21.50 -7.99
CA THR A 3 3.20 -20.63 -8.65
C THR A 3 2.65 -19.23 -8.96
N SER A 4 1.41 -19.15 -9.45
CA SER A 4 0.77 -17.84 -9.74
C SER A 4 0.53 -17.02 -8.46
N THR A 5 0.17 -17.67 -7.37
CA THR A 5 -0.03 -17.03 -6.07
C THR A 5 1.27 -16.50 -5.52
N ILE A 6 2.34 -17.31 -5.52
CA ILE A 6 3.67 -16.87 -5.05
C ILE A 6 4.16 -15.68 -5.88
N LEU A 7 4.05 -15.75 -7.20
CA LEU A 7 4.44 -14.63 -8.08
C LEU A 7 3.62 -13.38 -7.77
N GLY A 8 2.30 -13.51 -7.61
CA GLY A 8 1.44 -12.37 -7.27
C GLY A 8 1.80 -11.71 -5.96
N LEU A 9 2.11 -12.49 -4.92
CA LEU A 9 2.54 -11.97 -3.61
C LEU A 9 3.92 -11.29 -3.65
N LEU A 10 4.78 -11.67 -4.60
CA LEU A 10 6.11 -11.07 -4.75
C LEU A 10 6.11 -9.81 -5.63
N ILE A 11 5.10 -9.60 -6.46
CA ILE A 11 5.03 -8.45 -7.39
C ILE A 11 5.12 -7.10 -6.64
N PRO A 12 4.35 -6.82 -5.58
CA PRO A 12 4.47 -5.58 -4.80
C PRO A 12 5.88 -5.39 -4.25
N PHE A 13 6.42 -6.40 -3.56
CA PHE A 13 7.77 -6.40 -3.01
C PHE A 13 8.86 -6.12 -4.06
N ILE A 14 8.68 -6.62 -5.29
CA ILE A 14 9.58 -6.29 -6.41
C ILE A 14 9.48 -4.80 -6.75
N GLY A 15 8.27 -4.22 -6.73
CA GLY A 15 8.05 -2.78 -6.93
C GLY A 15 8.83 -1.95 -5.93
N THR A 16 8.64 -2.18 -4.63
CA THR A 16 9.37 -1.54 -3.54
C THR A 16 10.88 -1.70 -3.70
N SER A 17 11.34 -2.91 -4.02
CA SER A 17 12.77 -3.22 -4.18
C SER A 17 13.40 -2.49 -5.38
N LEU A 18 12.69 -2.40 -6.51
CA LEU A 18 13.14 -1.65 -7.70
C LEU A 18 13.18 -0.15 -7.42
N GLY A 19 12.19 0.38 -6.71
CA GLY A 19 12.20 1.77 -6.24
C GLY A 19 13.40 2.05 -5.34
N ALA A 20 13.62 1.20 -4.34
CA ALA A 20 14.77 1.31 -3.45
C ALA A 20 16.11 1.23 -4.20
N ALA A 21 16.19 0.47 -5.28
CA ALA A 21 17.40 0.35 -6.09
C ALA A 21 17.80 1.67 -6.80
N CYS A 22 16.89 2.63 -6.94
CA CYS A 22 17.20 3.95 -7.51
C CYS A 22 18.37 4.62 -6.78
N VAL A 23 18.50 4.44 -5.46
CA VAL A 23 19.60 5.03 -4.66
C VAL A 23 20.99 4.56 -5.12
N LEU A 24 21.11 3.37 -5.70
CA LEU A 24 22.39 2.83 -6.17
C LEU A 24 22.95 3.62 -7.36
N PHE A 25 22.05 4.09 -8.23
CA PHE A 25 22.40 4.73 -9.49
C PHE A 25 22.33 6.27 -9.43
N MET A 26 21.47 6.83 -8.60
CA MET A 26 21.31 8.28 -8.48
C MET A 26 22.47 8.91 -7.72
N LYS A 27 22.90 10.10 -8.18
CA LYS A 27 24.00 10.86 -7.57
C LYS A 27 23.50 11.90 -6.57
N ASN A 28 22.29 12.40 -6.76
CA ASN A 28 21.68 13.46 -5.97
C ASN A 28 20.39 12.99 -5.34
N GLU A 29 19.96 13.67 -4.29
CA GLU A 29 18.65 13.48 -3.67
C GLU A 29 17.52 13.79 -4.65
N LEU A 30 16.34 13.22 -4.38
CA LEU A 30 15.13 13.62 -5.08
C LEU A 30 14.84 15.10 -4.77
N SER A 31 14.48 15.86 -5.80
CA SER A 31 14.01 17.21 -5.56
C SER A 31 12.63 17.16 -4.88
N VAL A 32 12.35 18.15 -4.01
CA VAL A 32 11.02 18.28 -3.37
C VAL A 32 9.88 18.19 -4.40
N LYS A 33 10.08 18.77 -5.60
CA LYS A 33 9.08 18.70 -6.68
C LYS A 33 8.87 17.26 -7.19
N THR A 34 9.95 16.49 -7.29
CA THR A 34 9.88 15.08 -7.73
C THR A 34 9.21 14.22 -6.68
N THR A 35 9.59 14.38 -5.41
CA THR A 35 8.96 13.67 -4.29
C THR A 35 7.45 13.90 -4.28
N LYS A 36 7.00 15.17 -4.30
CA LYS A 36 5.56 15.50 -4.37
C LYS A 36 4.82 14.85 -5.55
N MET A 37 5.47 14.78 -6.72
CA MET A 37 4.88 14.14 -7.89
C MET A 37 4.77 12.63 -7.69
N LEU A 38 5.78 12.00 -7.10
CA LEU A 38 5.79 10.57 -6.83
C LEU A 38 4.73 10.19 -5.78
N SER A 39 4.65 10.95 -4.68
CA SER A 39 3.64 10.75 -3.64
C SER A 39 2.22 11.00 -4.17
N GLY A 40 2.04 12.05 -4.99
CA GLY A 40 0.76 12.29 -5.65
C GLY A 40 0.36 11.14 -6.58
N PHE A 41 1.30 10.62 -7.38
CA PHE A 41 1.05 9.49 -8.26
C PHE A 41 0.67 8.23 -7.48
N ALA A 42 1.44 7.89 -6.44
CA ALA A 42 1.16 6.74 -5.57
C ALA A 42 -0.22 6.88 -4.90
N ALA A 43 -0.54 8.05 -4.33
CA ALA A 43 -1.85 8.34 -3.74
C ALA A 43 -3.01 8.12 -4.73
N GLY A 44 -2.83 8.55 -5.99
CA GLY A 44 -3.83 8.35 -7.04
C GLY A 44 -4.07 6.87 -7.36
N VAL A 45 -3.00 6.08 -7.47
CA VAL A 45 -3.08 4.62 -7.67
C VAL A 45 -3.79 3.97 -6.50
N MET A 46 -3.37 4.24 -5.24
CA MET A 46 -3.95 3.66 -4.02
C MET A 46 -5.44 3.96 -3.87
N ILE A 47 -5.88 5.18 -4.17
CA ILE A 47 -7.32 5.53 -4.13
C ILE A 47 -8.10 4.71 -5.15
N ALA A 48 -7.60 4.59 -6.37
CA ALA A 48 -8.28 3.80 -7.40
C ALA A 48 -8.37 2.33 -7.00
N GLU A 49 -7.28 1.71 -6.52
CA GLU A 49 -7.26 0.33 -6.02
C GLU A 49 -8.25 0.11 -4.88
N SER A 50 -8.24 1.01 -3.92
CA SER A 50 -9.16 0.93 -2.77
C SER A 50 -10.62 0.90 -3.20
N VAL A 51 -10.97 1.62 -4.28
CA VAL A 51 -12.33 1.68 -4.78
C VAL A 51 -12.64 0.47 -5.68
N TRP A 52 -11.87 0.28 -6.76
CA TRP A 52 -12.21 -0.70 -7.80
C TRP A 52 -11.85 -2.14 -7.41
N SER A 53 -10.67 -2.35 -6.85
CA SER A 53 -10.21 -3.71 -6.50
C SER A 53 -10.74 -4.22 -5.16
N LEU A 54 -11.17 -3.32 -4.25
CA LEU A 54 -11.52 -3.72 -2.89
C LEU A 54 -12.95 -3.35 -2.49
N LEU A 55 -13.36 -2.07 -2.53
CA LEU A 55 -14.70 -1.65 -2.07
C LEU A 55 -15.82 -2.11 -2.99
N ILE A 56 -15.66 -1.99 -4.30
CA ILE A 56 -16.69 -2.46 -5.25
C ILE A 56 -16.89 -3.97 -5.12
N PRO A 57 -15.86 -4.83 -5.14
CA PRO A 57 -16.03 -6.27 -4.91
C PRO A 57 -16.63 -6.61 -3.53
N ALA A 58 -16.31 -5.85 -2.47
CA ALA A 58 -16.92 -6.05 -1.15
C ALA A 58 -18.43 -5.79 -1.18
N LEU A 59 -18.88 -4.73 -1.85
CA LEU A 59 -20.29 -4.40 -2.04
C LEU A 59 -20.99 -5.48 -2.89
N GLU A 60 -20.38 -5.92 -3.98
CA GLU A 60 -20.92 -6.95 -4.86
C GLU A 60 -21.11 -8.29 -4.13
N GLN A 61 -20.14 -8.70 -3.32
CA GLN A 61 -20.25 -9.91 -2.50
C GLN A 61 -21.31 -9.80 -1.38
N SER A 62 -21.72 -8.58 -1.04
CA SER A 62 -22.72 -8.30 -0.01
C SER A 62 -24.14 -8.10 -0.57
N GLN A 63 -24.39 -8.28 -1.87
CA GLN A 63 -25.68 -8.02 -2.52
C GLN A 63 -26.85 -8.83 -1.92
N SER A 64 -26.58 -10.02 -1.37
CA SER A 64 -27.59 -10.83 -0.68
C SER A 64 -28.23 -10.13 0.52
N LEU A 65 -27.57 -9.10 1.09
CA LEU A 65 -28.08 -8.28 2.20
C LEU A 65 -29.05 -7.18 1.74
N GLY A 66 -29.33 -7.05 0.42
CA GLY A 66 -30.21 -6.03 -0.13
C GLY A 66 -29.76 -4.61 0.23
N LYS A 67 -30.66 -3.82 0.84
CA LYS A 67 -30.34 -2.44 1.25
C LYS A 67 -29.22 -2.33 2.30
N MET A 68 -28.89 -3.44 3.00
CA MET A 68 -27.83 -3.46 4.02
C MET A 68 -26.46 -3.90 3.48
N GLN A 69 -26.31 -4.04 2.17
CA GLN A 69 -25.03 -4.43 1.52
C GLN A 69 -23.86 -3.50 1.87
N PHE A 70 -24.14 -2.25 2.24
CA PHE A 70 -23.13 -1.30 2.67
C PHE A 70 -22.54 -1.61 4.06
N VAL A 71 -23.22 -2.40 4.90
CA VAL A 71 -22.80 -2.63 6.29
C VAL A 71 -21.44 -3.33 6.38
N PRO A 72 -21.18 -4.45 5.67
CA PRO A 72 -19.83 -5.04 5.65
C PRO A 72 -18.77 -4.08 5.14
N ALA A 73 -19.10 -3.32 4.08
CA ALA A 73 -18.17 -2.37 3.48
C ALA A 73 -17.79 -1.24 4.46
N VAL A 74 -18.78 -0.60 5.10
CA VAL A 74 -18.53 0.48 6.06
C VAL A 74 -17.83 -0.05 7.32
N ALA A 75 -18.28 -1.17 7.87
CA ALA A 75 -17.70 -1.73 9.08
C ALA A 75 -16.25 -2.18 8.86
N GLY A 76 -15.97 -2.89 7.77
CA GLY A 76 -14.61 -3.31 7.40
C GLY A 76 -13.70 -2.09 7.19
N PHE A 77 -14.15 -1.11 6.41
CA PHE A 77 -13.41 0.12 6.15
C PHE A 77 -13.02 0.86 7.44
N MET A 78 -13.97 1.07 8.34
CA MET A 78 -13.69 1.72 9.63
C MET A 78 -12.74 0.89 10.50
N LEU A 79 -12.88 -0.43 10.51
CA LEU A 79 -11.97 -1.32 11.25
C LEU A 79 -10.54 -1.25 10.69
N GLY A 80 -10.37 -1.17 9.36
CA GLY A 80 -9.06 -1.00 8.71
C GLY A 80 -8.39 0.32 9.06
N MET A 81 -9.16 1.41 9.00
CA MET A 81 -8.70 2.73 9.44
C MET A 81 -8.28 2.71 10.92
N PHE A 82 -9.11 2.18 11.83
CA PHE A 82 -8.76 2.11 13.25
C PHE A 82 -7.56 1.20 13.54
N PHE A 83 -7.40 0.13 12.77
CA PHE A 83 -6.25 -0.76 12.88
C PHE A 83 -4.95 0.01 12.62
N LEU A 84 -4.88 0.77 11.53
CA LEU A 84 -3.70 1.60 11.22
C LEU A 84 -3.50 2.71 12.25
N LEU A 85 -4.54 3.44 12.62
CA LEU A 85 -4.47 4.45 13.67
C LEU A 85 -3.89 3.90 14.98
N ILE A 86 -4.27 2.67 15.38
CA ILE A 86 -3.71 2.02 16.55
C ILE A 86 -2.24 1.69 16.33
N LEU A 87 -1.87 1.11 15.17
CA LEU A 87 -0.48 0.78 14.86
C LEU A 87 0.42 2.02 14.88
N ASP A 88 -0.01 3.13 14.30
CA ASP A 88 0.71 4.41 14.32
C ASP A 88 0.88 4.91 15.76
N THR A 89 -0.18 4.85 16.56
CA THR A 89 -0.14 5.31 17.96
C THR A 89 0.81 4.50 18.84
N ILE A 90 0.95 3.19 18.61
CA ILE A 90 1.75 2.29 19.46
C ILE A 90 3.16 2.02 18.92
N THR A 91 3.45 2.36 17.67
CA THR A 91 4.75 2.11 17.05
C THR A 91 5.54 3.41 16.94
N PRO A 92 6.78 3.48 17.49
CA PRO A 92 7.61 4.66 17.31
C PRO A 92 8.09 4.71 15.86
N HIS A 93 7.63 5.72 15.10
CA HIS A 93 8.00 5.92 13.71
C HIS A 93 8.20 7.41 13.39
N MET A 94 8.75 7.70 12.23
CA MET A 94 9.06 9.07 11.78
C MET A 94 8.65 9.22 10.32
N HIS A 95 7.86 10.24 10.06
CA HIS A 95 7.46 10.64 8.71
C HIS A 95 8.59 11.39 7.97
N LEU A 96 8.43 11.57 6.68
CA LEU A 96 9.43 12.25 5.84
C LEU A 96 9.60 13.74 6.18
N ASP A 97 8.56 14.39 6.69
CA ASP A 97 8.59 15.77 7.18
C ASP A 97 9.35 15.93 8.52
N ASN A 98 9.84 14.81 9.09
CA ASN A 98 10.52 14.66 10.39
C ASN A 98 9.60 14.75 11.61
N SER A 99 8.28 14.72 11.45
CA SER A 99 7.37 14.50 12.56
C SER A 99 7.58 13.10 13.13
N VAL A 100 7.53 12.96 14.44
CA VAL A 100 7.72 11.69 15.17
C VAL A 100 6.44 11.35 15.86
N GLU A 101 5.95 10.14 15.62
CA GLU A 101 4.74 9.60 16.23
C GLU A 101 5.03 8.34 17.06
N GLY A 102 4.03 7.94 17.87
CA GLY A 102 4.14 6.80 18.76
C GLY A 102 4.93 7.07 20.04
N PRO A 103 5.24 6.02 20.82
CA PRO A 103 5.95 6.13 22.10
C PRO A 103 7.37 6.66 21.93
N LYS A 104 7.88 7.38 22.92
CA LYS A 104 9.28 7.81 22.95
C LYS A 104 10.21 6.59 22.82
N SER A 105 11.14 6.64 21.88
CA SER A 105 12.04 5.55 21.56
C SER A 105 13.48 6.04 21.39
N ASN A 106 14.45 5.15 21.66
CA ASN A 106 15.87 5.36 21.39
C ASN A 106 16.29 4.81 20.01
N LEU A 107 15.33 4.49 19.14
CA LEU A 107 15.60 4.01 17.79
C LEU A 107 16.29 5.11 16.97
N SER A 108 17.15 4.68 16.04
CA SER A 108 17.76 5.62 15.10
C SER A 108 16.70 6.23 14.18
N ARG A 109 16.94 7.46 13.71
CA ARG A 109 16.07 8.12 12.73
C ARG A 109 15.78 7.22 11.52
N GLN A 110 16.82 6.56 11.00
CA GLN A 110 16.69 5.66 9.86
C GLN A 110 15.74 4.49 10.15
N THR A 111 15.85 3.91 11.35
CA THR A 111 14.96 2.81 11.76
C THR A 111 13.51 3.27 11.87
N MET A 112 13.26 4.44 12.43
CA MET A 112 11.91 4.99 12.55
C MET A 112 11.27 5.30 11.19
N MET A 113 12.03 5.82 10.23
CA MET A 113 11.56 6.04 8.85
C MET A 113 11.22 4.72 8.15
N VAL A 114 12.04 3.67 8.33
CA VAL A 114 11.77 2.34 7.76
C VAL A 114 10.52 1.72 8.40
N LEU A 115 10.32 1.92 9.71
CA LEU A 115 9.14 1.42 10.41
C LEU A 115 7.86 2.07 9.89
N ALA A 116 7.84 3.38 9.64
CA ALA A 116 6.70 4.06 9.04
C ALA A 116 6.23 3.33 7.76
N VAL A 117 7.11 3.21 6.76
CA VAL A 117 6.78 2.55 5.49
C VAL A 117 6.45 1.06 5.68
N THR A 118 7.12 0.36 6.62
CA THR A 118 6.81 -1.03 6.91
C THR A 118 5.37 -1.20 7.42
N LEU A 119 4.88 -0.28 8.26
CA LEU A 119 3.50 -0.31 8.76
C LEU A 119 2.48 -0.16 7.62
N HIS A 120 2.78 0.71 6.66
CA HIS A 120 1.90 0.99 5.52
C HIS A 120 1.87 -0.17 4.52
N ASN A 121 2.96 -0.90 4.36
CA ASN A 121 3.05 -2.06 3.47
C ASN A 121 2.30 -3.30 4.01
N ILE A 122 1.93 -3.34 5.30
CA ILE A 122 1.11 -4.45 5.87
C ILE A 122 -0.26 -4.54 5.19
N PRO A 123 -1.08 -3.48 5.12
CA PRO A 123 -2.37 -3.50 4.44
C PRO A 123 -2.28 -3.88 2.96
N GLU A 124 -1.24 -3.45 2.28
CA GLU A 124 -1.01 -3.76 0.87
C GLU A 124 -0.79 -5.26 0.66
N GLY A 125 0.09 -5.85 1.45
CA GLY A 125 0.29 -7.30 1.45
C GLY A 125 -0.98 -8.07 1.80
N MET A 126 -1.75 -7.59 2.80
CA MET A 126 -3.05 -8.15 3.15
C MET A 126 -4.04 -8.05 1.99
N ALA A 127 -4.14 -6.92 1.30
CA ALA A 127 -5.03 -6.70 0.16
C ALA A 127 -4.76 -7.74 -0.95
N VAL A 128 -3.50 -7.91 -1.36
CA VAL A 128 -3.10 -8.95 -2.33
C VAL A 128 -3.46 -10.33 -1.81
N GLY A 129 -3.16 -10.61 -0.53
CA GLY A 129 -3.49 -11.87 0.12
C GLY A 129 -4.99 -12.18 0.08
N VAL A 130 -5.86 -11.21 0.37
CA VAL A 130 -7.32 -11.36 0.34
C VAL A 130 -7.81 -11.68 -1.07
N LEU A 131 -7.33 -10.97 -2.12
CA LEU A 131 -7.75 -11.25 -3.49
C LEU A 131 -7.27 -12.62 -3.98
N TYR A 132 -6.02 -12.99 -3.71
CA TYR A 132 -5.54 -14.33 -4.06
C TYR A 132 -6.24 -15.44 -3.27
N ALA A 133 -6.53 -15.21 -1.99
CA ALA A 133 -7.33 -16.11 -1.17
C ALA A 133 -8.74 -16.29 -1.74
N SER A 134 -9.40 -15.20 -2.13
CA SER A 134 -10.72 -15.19 -2.78
C SER A 134 -10.71 -15.97 -4.09
N TRP A 135 -9.71 -15.75 -4.93
CA TRP A 135 -9.57 -16.50 -6.19
C TRP A 135 -9.33 -18.00 -5.95
N ILE A 136 -8.52 -18.36 -4.95
CA ILE A 136 -8.20 -19.77 -4.62
C ILE A 136 -9.43 -20.50 -4.09
N SER A 137 -10.25 -19.85 -3.26
CA SER A 137 -11.47 -20.45 -2.69
C SER A 137 -12.50 -20.78 -3.76
N GLY A 138 -12.52 -20.03 -4.88
CA GLY A 138 -13.53 -20.19 -5.93
C GLY A 138 -14.96 -19.89 -5.51
N THR A 139 -15.15 -19.32 -4.33
CA THR A 139 -16.48 -18.99 -3.76
C THR A 139 -16.94 -17.57 -4.09
N THR A 140 -16.05 -16.77 -4.65
CA THR A 140 -16.29 -15.37 -5.02
C THR A 140 -16.19 -15.15 -6.52
N THR A 141 -16.63 -13.98 -6.99
CA THR A 141 -16.52 -13.56 -8.39
C THR A 141 -15.10 -13.05 -8.75
N ILE A 142 -14.17 -13.00 -7.79
CA ILE A 142 -12.83 -12.49 -8.00
C ILE A 142 -12.04 -13.43 -8.90
N THR A 143 -11.57 -12.88 -10.02
CA THR A 143 -10.78 -13.59 -11.01
C THR A 143 -9.29 -13.56 -10.66
N ARG A 144 -8.50 -14.46 -11.27
CA ARG A 144 -7.03 -14.37 -11.21
C ARG A 144 -6.52 -13.06 -11.81
N ALA A 145 -7.19 -12.58 -12.84
CA ALA A 145 -6.78 -11.35 -13.51
C ALA A 145 -6.99 -10.13 -12.60
N ALA A 146 -8.11 -10.07 -11.87
CA ALA A 146 -8.37 -9.04 -10.87
C ALA A 146 -7.31 -9.05 -9.73
N ALA A 147 -6.97 -10.25 -9.21
CA ALA A 147 -5.92 -10.37 -8.19
C ALA A 147 -4.55 -9.93 -8.72
N LEU A 148 -4.24 -10.23 -9.98
CA LEU A 148 -3.00 -9.79 -10.63
C LEU A 148 -3.00 -8.29 -10.90
N SER A 149 -4.13 -7.71 -11.30
CA SER A 149 -4.29 -6.26 -11.52
C SER A 149 -3.94 -5.49 -10.26
N LEU A 150 -4.53 -5.87 -9.11
CA LEU A 150 -4.20 -5.27 -7.82
C LEU A 150 -2.70 -5.41 -7.50
N ALA A 151 -2.12 -6.60 -7.63
CA ALA A 151 -0.70 -6.81 -7.34
C ALA A 151 0.23 -5.95 -8.21
N ILE A 152 -0.10 -5.76 -9.50
CA ILE A 152 0.63 -4.88 -10.40
C ILE A 152 0.45 -3.42 -10.01
N GLY A 153 -0.76 -2.99 -9.68
CA GLY A 153 -1.03 -1.63 -9.25
C GLY A 153 -0.24 -1.28 -7.98
N ILE A 154 -0.28 -2.15 -6.96
CA ILE A 154 0.52 -1.98 -5.75
C ILE A 154 2.03 -1.92 -6.10
N ALA A 155 2.53 -2.73 -7.02
CA ALA A 155 3.93 -2.63 -7.44
C ALA A 155 4.26 -1.30 -8.12
N ILE A 156 3.32 -0.74 -8.87
CA ILE A 156 3.47 0.56 -9.55
C ILE A 156 3.56 1.70 -8.53
N GLN A 157 2.74 1.70 -7.46
CA GLN A 157 2.82 2.71 -6.40
C GLN A 157 4.02 2.50 -5.49
N ASN A 158 4.39 1.25 -5.19
CA ASN A 158 5.52 0.91 -4.33
C ASN A 158 6.87 1.28 -4.95
N PHE A 159 6.96 1.38 -6.26
CA PHE A 159 8.19 1.87 -6.91
C PHE A 159 8.51 3.33 -6.49
N PRO A 160 7.60 4.32 -6.59
CA PRO A 160 7.79 5.61 -5.96
C PRO A 160 8.15 5.55 -4.48
N GLU A 161 7.44 4.77 -3.69
CA GLU A 161 7.63 4.68 -2.25
C GLU A 161 9.02 4.15 -1.87
N GLY A 162 9.48 3.07 -2.52
CA GLY A 162 10.82 2.54 -2.33
C GLY A 162 11.93 3.56 -2.67
N ALA A 163 11.71 4.40 -3.69
CA ALA A 163 12.63 5.48 -4.03
C ALA A 163 12.60 6.60 -2.98
N ILE A 164 11.40 7.02 -2.55
CA ILE A 164 11.19 8.07 -1.56
C ILE A 164 11.80 7.71 -0.21
N ILE A 165 11.77 6.44 0.22
CA ILE A 165 12.38 6.03 1.48
C ILE A 165 13.90 5.85 1.39
N SER A 166 14.40 5.23 0.32
CA SER A 166 15.83 4.89 0.20
C SER A 166 16.74 6.11 -0.04
N MET A 167 16.25 7.12 -0.77
CA MET A 167 17.03 8.31 -1.09
C MET A 167 17.33 9.19 0.14
N PRO A 168 16.35 9.57 1.00
CA PRO A 168 16.63 10.28 2.24
C PRO A 168 17.51 9.49 3.22
N LEU A 169 17.37 8.15 3.29
CA LEU A 169 18.26 7.33 4.10
C LEU A 169 19.72 7.47 3.70
N HIS A 170 20.01 7.61 2.41
CA HIS A 170 21.36 7.88 1.93
C HIS A 170 21.81 9.29 2.30
N SER A 171 20.97 10.31 2.13
CA SER A 171 21.31 11.70 2.42
C SER A 171 21.61 11.94 3.91
N THR A 172 20.97 11.19 4.81
CA THR A 172 21.22 11.25 6.25
C THR A 172 22.47 10.47 6.71
N GLY A 173 23.33 10.04 5.78
CA GLY A 173 24.65 9.46 6.06
C GLY A 173 24.74 7.93 5.93
N SER A 174 23.68 7.25 5.53
CA SER A 174 23.77 5.81 5.20
C SER A 174 24.52 5.60 3.88
N SER A 175 25.31 4.51 3.79
CA SER A 175 25.86 4.13 2.49
C SER A 175 24.74 3.73 1.54
N LYS A 176 24.94 3.88 0.22
CA LYS A 176 23.95 3.51 -0.81
C LYS A 176 23.44 2.08 -0.65
N LEU A 177 24.34 1.13 -0.40
CA LEU A 177 23.98 -0.26 -0.18
C LEU A 177 23.10 -0.44 1.07
N ARG A 178 23.42 0.26 2.17
CA ARG A 178 22.64 0.18 3.40
C ARG A 178 21.24 0.80 3.19
N ALA A 179 21.17 1.96 2.52
CA ALA A 179 19.90 2.60 2.19
C ALA A 179 19.03 1.71 1.28
N PHE A 180 19.62 1.06 0.28
CA PHE A 180 18.96 0.07 -0.56
C PHE A 180 18.41 -1.11 0.27
N VAL A 181 19.24 -1.70 1.11
CA VAL A 181 18.81 -2.85 1.96
C VAL A 181 17.67 -2.46 2.88
N TYR A 182 17.70 -1.28 3.48
CA TYR A 182 16.61 -0.79 4.33
C TYR A 182 15.32 -0.57 3.54
N GLY A 183 15.39 -0.02 2.33
CA GLY A 183 14.23 0.09 1.44
C GLY A 183 13.66 -1.27 1.02
N VAL A 184 14.52 -2.27 0.74
CA VAL A 184 14.06 -3.64 0.47
C VAL A 184 13.41 -4.27 1.71
N LEU A 185 13.99 -4.06 2.90
CA LEU A 185 13.45 -4.62 4.14
C LEU A 185 12.09 -4.02 4.51
N SER A 186 11.80 -2.76 4.17
CA SER A 186 10.46 -2.18 4.42
C SER A 186 9.37 -2.89 3.63
N GLY A 187 9.68 -3.39 2.42
CA GLY A 187 8.71 -4.11 1.58
C GLY A 187 8.55 -5.59 1.92
N ILE A 188 9.46 -6.21 2.70
CA ILE A 188 9.39 -7.67 2.96
C ILE A 188 8.13 -8.08 3.72
N VAL A 189 7.50 -7.16 4.41
CA VAL A 189 6.26 -7.40 5.13
C VAL A 189 5.08 -7.68 4.18
N GLU A 190 5.12 -7.20 2.95
CA GLU A 190 4.05 -7.40 1.95
C GLU A 190 3.82 -8.88 1.64
N PRO A 191 4.82 -9.66 1.16
CA PRO A 191 4.61 -11.09 0.93
C PRO A 191 4.32 -11.86 2.22
N ILE A 192 4.86 -11.43 3.37
CA ILE A 192 4.59 -12.08 4.66
C ILE A 192 3.11 -11.89 5.03
N ALA A 193 2.60 -10.65 5.01
CA ALA A 193 1.21 -10.34 5.31
C ALA A 193 0.26 -11.06 4.33
N GLY A 194 0.59 -11.09 3.04
CA GLY A 194 -0.19 -11.81 2.04
C GLY A 194 -0.24 -13.32 2.28
N ILE A 195 0.89 -13.95 2.62
CA ILE A 195 0.93 -15.39 2.97
C ILE A 195 0.09 -15.67 4.22
N LEU A 196 0.24 -14.87 5.27
CA LEU A 196 -0.53 -15.04 6.50
C LEU A 196 -2.04 -14.90 6.23
N THR A 197 -2.43 -13.97 5.38
CA THR A 197 -3.82 -13.78 4.95
C THR A 197 -4.34 -15.02 4.20
N ILE A 198 -3.57 -15.57 3.26
CA ILE A 198 -3.97 -16.79 2.53
C ILE A 198 -4.07 -17.99 3.47
N LEU A 199 -3.15 -18.15 4.42
CA LEU A 199 -3.20 -19.26 5.39
C LEU A 199 -4.42 -19.18 6.32
N ALA A 200 -4.95 -17.99 6.57
CA ALA A 200 -6.13 -17.77 7.37
C ALA A 200 -7.46 -17.97 6.59
N ILE A 201 -7.43 -18.39 5.33
CA ILE A 201 -8.60 -18.39 4.42
C ILE A 201 -9.81 -19.15 4.98
N GLY A 202 -9.61 -20.24 5.70
CA GLY A 202 -10.73 -21.02 6.28
C GLY A 202 -11.55 -20.25 7.31
N ILE A 203 -10.97 -19.21 7.92
CA ILE A 203 -11.63 -18.28 8.85
C ILE A 203 -12.16 -17.05 8.09
N ILE A 204 -11.48 -16.69 7.00
CA ILE A 204 -11.65 -15.46 6.23
C ILE A 204 -12.86 -15.54 5.30
N GLU A 205 -13.15 -16.69 4.71
CA GLU A 205 -14.19 -16.84 3.67
C GLU A 205 -15.55 -16.23 4.06
N PRO A 206 -16.12 -16.49 5.27
CA PRO A 206 -17.41 -15.92 5.67
C PRO A 206 -17.39 -14.40 5.87
N VAL A 207 -16.22 -13.81 6.07
CA VAL A 207 -16.05 -12.38 6.38
C VAL A 207 -15.30 -11.63 5.27
N MET A 208 -15.21 -12.24 4.08
CA MET A 208 -14.48 -11.67 2.94
C MET A 208 -14.84 -10.22 2.61
N PRO A 209 -16.13 -9.81 2.53
CA PRO A 209 -16.48 -8.42 2.26
C PRO A 209 -15.93 -7.43 3.31
N TYR A 210 -15.86 -7.85 4.58
CA TYR A 210 -15.27 -7.06 5.65
C TYR A 210 -13.76 -6.90 5.47
N LEU A 211 -13.06 -7.96 5.01
CA LEU A 211 -11.61 -7.94 4.84
C LEU A 211 -11.17 -7.14 3.62
N LEU A 212 -11.91 -7.24 2.51
CA LEU A 212 -11.70 -6.39 1.35
C LEU A 212 -11.82 -4.90 1.74
N SER A 213 -12.91 -4.57 2.44
CA SER A 213 -13.13 -3.20 2.90
C SER A 213 -12.16 -2.77 4.00
N PHE A 214 -11.69 -3.69 4.84
CA PHE A 214 -10.65 -3.45 5.83
C PHE A 214 -9.34 -3.02 5.16
N ALA A 215 -8.90 -3.75 4.15
CA ALA A 215 -7.71 -3.40 3.39
C ALA A 215 -7.87 -2.02 2.72
N ALA A 216 -9.03 -1.74 2.11
CA ALA A 216 -9.34 -0.44 1.53
C ALA A 216 -9.28 0.70 2.56
N GLY A 217 -9.88 0.50 3.75
CA GLY A 217 -9.88 1.50 4.83
C GLY A 217 -8.48 1.79 5.34
N ALA A 218 -7.66 0.76 5.50
CA ALA A 218 -6.27 0.91 5.91
C ALA A 218 -5.44 1.65 4.83
N MET A 219 -5.59 1.31 3.54
CA MET A 219 -4.91 2.00 2.44
C MET A 219 -5.33 3.47 2.32
N ILE A 220 -6.63 3.78 2.44
CA ILE A 220 -7.11 5.17 2.44
C ILE A 220 -6.57 5.95 3.63
N TYR A 221 -6.44 5.32 4.80
CA TYR A 221 -5.80 5.95 5.96
C TYR A 221 -4.36 6.40 5.62
N VAL A 222 -3.53 5.52 5.06
CA VAL A 222 -2.16 5.84 4.62
C VAL A 222 -2.15 7.01 3.63
N VAL A 223 -3.06 7.02 2.65
CA VAL A 223 -3.13 8.12 1.67
C VAL A 223 -3.38 9.45 2.37
N ILE A 224 -4.31 9.50 3.32
CA ILE A 224 -4.70 10.75 4.00
C ILE A 224 -3.62 11.17 5.00
N GLU A 225 -3.04 10.23 5.74
CA GLU A 225 -2.07 10.50 6.81
C GLU A 225 -0.68 10.86 6.26
N GLU A 226 -0.23 10.20 5.20
CA GLU A 226 1.12 10.41 4.66
C GLU A 226 1.16 11.06 3.28
N LEU A 227 0.54 10.43 2.28
CA LEU A 227 0.77 10.82 0.89
C LEU A 227 0.15 12.19 0.55
N VAL A 228 -1.01 12.53 1.13
CA VAL A 228 -1.64 13.84 0.93
C VAL A 228 -0.87 14.96 1.60
N PRO A 229 -0.42 14.87 2.86
CA PRO A 229 0.49 15.85 3.45
C PRO A 229 1.78 16.00 2.64
N GLU A 230 2.43 14.90 2.25
CA GLU A 230 3.68 14.93 1.50
C GLU A 230 3.54 15.62 0.13
N MET A 231 2.50 15.30 -0.63
CA MET A 231 2.25 15.96 -1.92
C MET A 231 1.93 17.44 -1.78
N SER A 232 1.50 17.89 -0.59
CA SER A 232 1.11 19.28 -0.27
C SER A 232 2.18 20.06 0.50
N GLU A 233 3.27 19.42 0.96
CA GLU A 233 4.33 20.03 1.75
C GLU A 233 4.86 21.32 1.11
N GLY A 234 5.06 22.41 1.90
CA GLY A 234 5.52 23.70 1.40
C GLY A 234 4.60 24.40 0.39
N GLY A 235 3.34 23.98 0.28
CA GLY A 235 2.27 24.65 -0.49
C GLY A 235 1.81 23.89 -1.73
N HIS A 236 0.77 24.44 -2.36
CA HIS A 236 0.07 23.86 -3.50
C HIS A 236 0.99 23.49 -4.67
N SER A 237 0.79 22.33 -5.27
CA SER A 237 1.55 21.82 -6.40
C SER A 237 0.63 21.24 -7.50
N ASN A 238 0.44 22.02 -8.58
CA ASN A 238 -0.30 21.52 -9.75
C ASN A 238 0.29 20.22 -10.32
N ARG A 239 1.63 20.05 -10.21
CA ARG A 239 2.31 18.84 -10.73
C ARG A 239 1.94 17.61 -9.90
N ALA A 240 1.89 17.71 -8.58
CA ALA A 240 1.46 16.63 -7.70
C ALA A 240 -0.01 16.27 -7.96
N THR A 241 -0.89 17.26 -8.11
CA THR A 241 -2.29 17.06 -8.46
C THR A 241 -2.45 16.35 -9.81
N ILE A 242 -1.69 16.76 -10.84
CA ILE A 242 -1.73 16.10 -12.15
C ILE A 242 -1.21 14.66 -12.03
N ALA A 243 -0.11 14.44 -11.29
CA ALA A 243 0.44 13.11 -11.06
C ALA A 243 -0.57 12.19 -10.35
N PHE A 244 -1.30 12.71 -9.34
CA PHE A 244 -2.40 12.00 -8.70
C PHE A 244 -3.46 11.56 -9.72
N MET A 245 -3.94 12.48 -10.55
CA MET A 245 -4.96 12.16 -11.57
C MET A 245 -4.46 11.11 -12.59
N VAL A 246 -3.17 11.19 -12.96
CA VAL A 246 -2.56 10.20 -13.85
C VAL A 246 -2.49 8.83 -13.19
N GLY A 247 -2.04 8.74 -11.93
CA GLY A 247 -2.01 7.48 -11.18
C GLY A 247 -3.40 6.87 -11.04
N PHE A 248 -4.38 7.69 -10.65
CA PHE A 248 -5.78 7.26 -10.52
C PHE A 248 -6.33 6.70 -11.85
N CYS A 249 -6.17 7.44 -12.96
CA CYS A 249 -6.66 7.01 -14.27
C CYS A 249 -5.94 5.75 -14.76
N LEU A 250 -4.63 5.64 -14.53
CA LEU A 250 -3.85 4.46 -14.88
C LEU A 250 -4.42 3.22 -14.19
N MET A 251 -4.58 3.28 -12.86
CA MET A 251 -5.04 2.14 -12.08
C MET A 251 -6.49 1.78 -12.38
N MET A 252 -7.38 2.77 -12.47
CA MET A 252 -8.76 2.54 -12.90
C MET A 252 -8.80 1.82 -14.26
N THR A 253 -7.92 2.20 -15.18
CA THR A 253 -7.85 1.56 -16.50
C THR A 253 -7.37 0.11 -16.39
N LEU A 254 -6.35 -0.16 -15.57
CA LEU A 254 -5.85 -1.51 -15.35
C LEU A 254 -6.92 -2.41 -14.75
N ASP A 255 -7.64 -1.93 -13.73
CA ASP A 255 -8.71 -2.69 -13.10
C ASP A 255 -9.86 -3.01 -14.07
N VAL A 256 -10.32 -2.03 -14.84
CA VAL A 256 -11.41 -2.25 -15.81
C VAL A 256 -10.99 -3.14 -16.97
N MET A 257 -9.71 -3.10 -17.40
CA MET A 257 -9.22 -3.93 -18.50
C MET A 257 -8.86 -5.36 -18.10
N LEU A 258 -8.42 -5.58 -16.88
CA LEU A 258 -7.93 -6.87 -16.41
C LEU A 258 -8.90 -7.54 -15.41
N GLY A 259 -9.68 -6.77 -14.68
CA GLY A 259 -10.67 -7.27 -13.70
C GLY A 259 -11.94 -7.68 -14.37
#